data_61c541e8ac33862693b30c6c447dcbb4
#
_entry.id   61c541e8ac33862693b30c6c447dcbb4
#
_cell.length_a   1.000
_cell.length_b   1.000
_cell.length_c   1.000
_cell.angle_alpha   90.00
_cell.angle_beta   90.00
_cell.angle_gamma   90.00
#
_symmetry.space_group_name_H-M   'P 1'
#
loop_
_entity.id
_entity.type
_entity.pdbx_description
1 polymer ?
#
loop_
_entity_poly.entity_id
_entity_poly.type
_entity_poly.pdbx_seq_one_letter_code
_entity_poly.pdbx_strand_id
1 'polypeptide(L)'
;MKEVYKVQIQEWFDKKVRANTEQLTFFWKSVEEGNVSSIEQYLNRTLSNSISVFDTKAPEKEKESSYHTFLVGLLIGNTNWVVRSNVEAGEGFADIIIKPENPDAGIVFELKYSKDISGLDKACAKAIEQIKSRRYYEYLRNDGRHDITLYGCLLYTSDAAD
;
A
#
# COMPACT_ATOMS: atom_id res chain seq x y z
N MET A 1 -11.94 -10.11 -19.47
CA MET A 1 -12.25 -9.03 -18.52
C MET A 1 -11.06 -8.60 -17.65
N LYS A 2 -10.28 -9.52 -17.08
CA LYS A 2 -9.09 -9.17 -16.27
C LYS A 2 -8.00 -8.39 -17.04
N GLU A 3 -7.83 -8.62 -18.33
CA GLU A 3 -6.83 -7.91 -19.14
C GLU A 3 -7.20 -6.46 -19.45
N VAL A 4 -8.47 -6.17 -19.65
CA VAL A 4 -8.95 -4.80 -19.94
C VAL A 4 -8.73 -3.90 -18.73
N TYR A 5 -8.96 -4.39 -17.51
CA TYR A 5 -8.68 -3.64 -16.27
C TYR A 5 -7.19 -3.40 -16.07
N LYS A 6 -6.33 -4.37 -16.37
CA LYS A 6 -4.88 -4.19 -16.30
C LYS A 6 -4.38 -3.08 -17.21
N VAL A 7 -4.87 -3.06 -18.45
CA VAL A 7 -4.49 -2.04 -19.45
C VAL A 7 -4.97 -0.66 -19.01
N GLN A 8 -6.22 -0.54 -18.54
CA GLN A 8 -6.77 0.74 -18.07
C GLN A 8 -6.05 1.27 -16.82
N ILE A 9 -5.72 0.42 -15.86
CA ILE A 9 -4.95 0.81 -14.69
C ILE A 9 -3.55 1.25 -15.11
N GLN A 10 -2.91 0.55 -16.02
CA GLN A 10 -1.57 0.88 -16.50
C GLN A 10 -1.55 2.19 -17.29
N GLU A 11 -2.51 2.42 -18.17
CA GLU A 11 -2.66 3.70 -18.90
C GLU A 11 -2.96 4.86 -17.94
N TRP A 12 -3.76 4.63 -16.91
CA TRP A 12 -4.04 5.62 -15.90
C TRP A 12 -2.77 5.95 -15.08
N PHE A 13 -2.01 4.94 -14.66
CA PHE A 13 -0.71 5.11 -14.01
C PHE A 13 0.25 5.93 -14.87
N ASP A 14 0.35 5.61 -16.15
CA ASP A 14 1.25 6.31 -17.06
C ASP A 14 0.84 7.77 -17.28
N LYS A 15 -0.46 8.06 -17.35
CA LYS A 15 -0.96 9.43 -17.59
C LYS A 15 -1.02 10.31 -16.33
N LYS A 16 -1.40 9.76 -15.19
CA LYS A 16 -1.68 10.54 -13.98
C LYS A 16 -0.58 10.50 -12.93
N VAL A 17 0.06 9.37 -12.75
CA VAL A 17 1.06 9.15 -11.71
C VAL A 17 2.45 9.53 -12.20
N ARG A 18 2.85 9.08 -13.38
CA ARG A 18 4.16 9.40 -13.97
C ARG A 18 4.28 10.85 -14.42
N ALA A 19 3.18 11.51 -14.73
CA ALA A 19 3.19 12.93 -15.09
C ALA A 19 3.56 13.85 -13.92
N ASN A 20 3.50 13.37 -12.68
CA ASN A 20 3.82 14.17 -11.50
C ASN A 20 4.91 13.52 -10.65
N THR A 21 6.11 13.42 -11.24
CA THR A 21 7.28 12.77 -10.62
C THR A 21 7.73 13.42 -9.32
N GLU A 22 7.55 14.74 -9.14
CA GLU A 22 7.92 15.42 -7.90
C GLU A 22 7.06 14.96 -6.72
N GLN A 23 5.75 14.87 -6.91
CA GLN A 23 4.83 14.43 -5.85
C GLN A 23 5.05 12.95 -5.52
N LEU A 24 5.31 12.12 -6.51
CA LEU A 24 5.61 10.70 -6.33
C LEU A 24 6.94 10.51 -5.58
N THR A 25 7.96 11.27 -5.92
CA THR A 25 9.26 11.26 -5.23
C THR A 25 9.11 11.69 -3.76
N PHE A 26 8.30 12.71 -3.51
CA PHE A 26 7.99 13.15 -2.15
C PHE A 26 7.23 12.08 -1.35
N PHE A 27 6.31 11.36 -2.00
CA PHE A 27 5.60 10.23 -1.40
C PHE A 27 6.57 9.12 -0.98
N TRP A 28 7.49 8.70 -1.86
CA TRP A 28 8.49 7.68 -1.52
C TRP A 28 9.39 8.12 -0.36
N LYS A 29 9.85 9.36 -0.36
CA LYS A 29 10.60 9.92 0.76
C LYS A 29 9.81 9.88 2.06
N SER A 30 8.53 10.24 2.01
CA SER A 30 7.64 10.17 3.18
C SER A 30 7.49 8.74 3.72
N VAL A 31 7.47 7.75 2.82
CA VAL A 31 7.43 6.33 3.21
C VAL A 31 8.71 5.91 3.92
N GLU A 32 9.88 6.33 3.45
CA GLU A 32 11.15 6.03 4.12
C GLU A 32 11.30 6.73 5.48
N GLU A 33 10.82 7.97 5.58
CA GLU A 33 10.94 8.79 6.79
C GLU A 33 9.85 8.51 7.85
N GLY A 34 8.84 7.71 7.52
CA GLY A 34 7.72 7.44 8.43
C GLY A 34 6.74 8.61 8.57
N ASN A 35 6.69 9.51 7.57
CA ASN A 35 5.78 10.65 7.59
C ASN A 35 4.37 10.25 7.17
N VAL A 36 3.62 9.70 8.12
CA VAL A 36 2.27 9.15 7.91
C VAL A 36 1.31 10.19 7.32
N SER A 37 1.35 11.44 7.79
CA SER A 37 0.47 12.51 7.32
C SER A 37 0.66 12.79 5.82
N SER A 38 1.89 12.85 5.36
CA SER A 38 2.20 13.06 3.92
C SER A 38 1.82 11.86 3.07
N ILE A 39 2.03 10.64 3.59
CA ILE A 39 1.62 9.40 2.93
C ILE A 39 0.10 9.39 2.74
N GLU A 40 -0.64 9.63 3.81
CA GLU A 40 -2.10 9.66 3.81
C GLU A 40 -2.65 10.72 2.84
N GLN A 41 -2.11 11.92 2.88
CA GLN A 41 -2.52 13.00 2.00
C GLN A 41 -2.31 12.68 0.52
N TYR A 42 -1.16 12.08 0.19
CA TYR A 42 -0.86 11.66 -1.18
C TYR A 42 -1.80 10.55 -1.66
N LEU A 43 -1.99 9.51 -0.85
CA LEU A 43 -2.86 8.38 -1.18
C LEU A 43 -4.32 8.83 -1.34
N ASN A 44 -4.83 9.64 -0.43
CA ASN A 44 -6.21 10.15 -0.49
C ASN A 44 -6.45 10.99 -1.74
N ARG A 45 -5.52 11.87 -2.09
CA ARG A 45 -5.62 12.69 -3.31
C ARG A 45 -5.62 11.82 -4.56
N THR A 46 -4.70 10.87 -4.61
CA THR A 46 -4.53 10.01 -5.77
C THR A 46 -5.73 9.07 -5.94
N LEU A 47 -6.23 8.50 -4.86
CA LEU A 47 -7.44 7.67 -4.86
C LEU A 47 -8.70 8.46 -5.23
N SER A 48 -8.87 9.66 -4.68
CA SER A 48 -10.03 10.52 -5.00
C SER A 48 -10.11 10.86 -6.49
N ASN A 49 -8.96 11.05 -7.14
CA ASN A 49 -8.90 11.30 -8.57
C ASN A 49 -9.10 10.03 -9.42
N SER A 50 -9.15 8.86 -8.78
CA SER A 50 -9.17 7.55 -9.43
C SER A 50 -10.45 6.76 -9.18
N ILE A 51 -11.35 7.28 -8.36
CA ILE A 51 -12.57 6.57 -7.90
C ILE A 51 -13.45 6.09 -9.07
N SER A 52 -13.40 6.76 -10.22
CA SER A 52 -14.09 6.31 -11.43
C SER A 52 -13.53 5.01 -12.02
N VAL A 53 -12.32 4.60 -11.61
CA VAL A 53 -11.65 3.38 -12.07
C VAL A 53 -11.95 2.19 -11.15
N PHE A 54 -12.20 2.48 -9.87
CA PHE A 54 -12.56 1.46 -8.88
C PHE A 54 -14.08 1.40 -8.77
N ASP A 55 -14.69 0.34 -9.29
CA ASP A 55 -16.14 0.13 -9.18
C ASP A 55 -16.55 0.09 -7.69
N THR A 56 -17.28 1.09 -7.26
CA THR A 56 -17.77 1.23 -5.87
C THR A 56 -18.73 0.10 -5.46
N LYS A 57 -19.26 -0.63 -6.45
CA LYS A 57 -20.17 -1.76 -6.24
C LYS A 57 -19.46 -3.11 -6.13
N ALA A 58 -18.14 -3.15 -6.31
CA ALA A 58 -17.37 -4.39 -6.21
C ALA A 58 -17.43 -4.98 -4.79
N PRO A 59 -17.38 -6.31 -4.63
CA PRO A 59 -17.24 -6.96 -3.33
C PRO A 59 -15.99 -6.47 -2.58
N GLU A 60 -16.02 -6.50 -1.25
CA GLU A 60 -14.92 -6.03 -0.40
C GLU A 60 -13.57 -6.64 -0.74
N LYS A 61 -13.55 -7.95 -1.00
CA LYS A 61 -12.32 -8.67 -1.35
C LYS A 61 -11.71 -8.18 -2.67
N GLU A 62 -12.55 -7.79 -3.63
CA GLU A 62 -12.08 -7.22 -4.89
C GLU A 62 -11.57 -5.80 -4.71
N LYS A 63 -12.21 -5.02 -3.84
CA LYS A 63 -11.74 -3.67 -3.46
C LYS A 63 -10.37 -3.74 -2.80
N GLU A 64 -10.19 -4.60 -1.80
CA GLU A 64 -8.91 -4.81 -1.13
C GLU A 64 -7.82 -5.22 -2.13
N SER A 65 -8.11 -6.16 -3.03
CA SER A 65 -7.20 -6.59 -4.09
C SER A 65 -6.84 -5.46 -5.07
N SER A 66 -7.81 -4.62 -5.43
CA SER A 66 -7.58 -3.47 -6.32
C SER A 66 -6.68 -2.42 -5.68
N TYR A 67 -6.91 -2.11 -4.42
CA TYR A 67 -6.07 -1.19 -3.64
C TYR A 67 -4.66 -1.73 -3.43
N HIS A 68 -4.54 -3.02 -3.15
CA HIS A 68 -3.24 -3.68 -3.05
C HIS A 68 -2.44 -3.52 -4.35
N THR A 69 -3.04 -3.82 -5.48
CA THR A 69 -2.42 -3.67 -6.81
C THR A 69 -2.04 -2.21 -7.09
N PHE A 70 -2.91 -1.27 -6.74
CA PHE A 70 -2.65 0.16 -6.86
C PHE A 70 -1.44 0.61 -6.04
N LEU A 71 -1.39 0.25 -4.76
CA LEU A 71 -0.28 0.61 -3.88
C LEU A 71 1.03 -0.02 -4.34
N VAL A 72 1.02 -1.29 -4.72
CA VAL A 72 2.19 -1.96 -5.30
C VAL A 72 2.70 -1.22 -6.52
N GLY A 73 1.81 -0.78 -7.42
CA GLY A 73 2.17 0.00 -8.60
C GLY A 73 2.87 1.32 -8.25
N LEU A 74 2.38 2.06 -7.24
CA LEU A 74 3.03 3.28 -6.75
C LEU A 74 4.43 3.01 -6.19
N LEU A 75 4.59 1.95 -5.43
CA LEU A 75 5.84 1.61 -4.75
C LEU A 75 6.90 1.05 -5.70
N ILE A 76 6.51 0.22 -6.66
CA ILE A 76 7.40 -0.33 -7.70
C ILE A 76 8.00 0.76 -8.58
N GLY A 77 7.33 1.90 -8.72
CA GLY A 77 7.86 3.05 -9.46
C GLY A 77 9.20 3.58 -8.94
N ASN A 78 9.51 3.33 -7.66
CA ASN A 78 10.83 3.62 -7.11
C ASN A 78 11.82 2.50 -7.47
N THR A 79 12.65 2.77 -8.46
CA THR A 79 13.61 1.79 -8.98
C THR A 79 14.77 1.45 -8.03
N ASN A 80 14.96 2.24 -6.97
CA ASN A 80 15.96 1.99 -5.93
C ASN A 80 15.44 1.03 -4.84
N TRP A 81 14.17 0.66 -4.92
CA TRP A 81 13.55 -0.26 -3.98
C TRP A 81 13.34 -1.64 -4.59
N VAL A 82 13.54 -2.67 -3.78
CA VAL A 82 13.04 -4.01 -4.09
C VAL A 82 11.68 -4.16 -3.42
N VAL A 83 10.62 -4.18 -4.21
CA VAL A 83 9.24 -4.32 -3.74
C VAL A 83 8.74 -5.74 -4.01
N ARG A 84 8.23 -6.39 -3.00
CA ARG A 84 7.64 -7.73 -3.08
C ARG A 84 6.22 -7.70 -2.53
N SER A 85 5.30 -8.37 -3.20
CA SER A 85 3.91 -8.51 -2.76
C SER A 85 3.54 -9.98 -2.51
N ASN A 86 2.65 -10.20 -1.54
CA ASN A 86 2.20 -11.54 -1.12
C ASN A 86 3.37 -12.49 -0.82
N VAL A 87 4.32 -12.01 -0.02
CA VAL A 87 5.54 -12.75 0.31
C VAL A 87 5.31 -13.65 1.52
N GLU A 88 5.70 -14.90 1.41
CA GLU A 88 5.81 -15.77 2.58
C GLU A 88 6.84 -15.21 3.55
N ALA A 89 6.40 -14.83 4.72
CA ALA A 89 7.20 -14.17 5.73
C ALA A 89 6.73 -14.56 7.14
N GLY A 90 7.66 -14.95 7.98
CA GLY A 90 7.32 -15.41 9.33
C GLY A 90 6.31 -16.56 9.29
N GLU A 91 5.16 -16.36 9.91
CA GLU A 91 4.09 -17.38 10.02
C GLU A 91 2.90 -17.11 9.08
N GLY A 92 3.14 -16.46 7.94
CA GLY A 92 2.08 -16.16 6.98
C GLY A 92 2.59 -15.46 5.73
N PHE A 93 1.72 -14.66 5.13
CA PHE A 93 2.02 -13.88 3.93
C PHE A 93 1.85 -12.39 4.22
N ALA A 94 2.92 -11.63 4.06
CA ALA A 94 2.88 -10.18 4.13
C ALA A 94 2.32 -9.60 2.82
N ASP A 95 1.48 -8.59 2.92
CA ASP A 95 0.90 -7.95 1.73
C ASP A 95 1.99 -7.30 0.88
N ILE A 96 2.82 -6.46 1.47
CA ILE A 96 3.93 -5.80 0.77
C ILE A 96 5.15 -5.73 1.69
N ILE A 97 6.30 -6.10 1.15
CA ILE A 97 7.62 -5.91 1.77
C ILE A 97 8.49 -5.09 0.84
N ILE A 98 9.18 -4.09 1.40
CA ILE A 98 10.10 -3.23 0.67
C ILE A 98 11.49 -3.32 1.30
N LYS A 99 12.49 -3.48 0.44
CA LYS A 99 13.91 -3.32 0.78
C LYS A 99 14.40 -2.02 0.14
N PRO A 100 14.51 -0.93 0.91
CA PRO A 100 15.11 0.32 0.42
C PRO A 100 16.59 0.17 0.07
N GLU A 101 17.15 1.19 -0.56
CA GLU A 101 18.58 1.26 -0.90
C GLU A 101 19.47 1.22 0.35
N ASN A 102 19.04 1.83 1.46
CA ASN A 102 19.70 1.69 2.75
C ASN A 102 19.65 0.22 3.19
N PRO A 103 20.81 -0.48 3.32
CA PRO A 103 20.84 -1.91 3.59
C PRO A 103 20.32 -2.31 4.97
N ASP A 104 20.24 -1.37 5.91
CA ASP A 104 19.69 -1.63 7.25
C ASP A 104 18.17 -1.40 7.33
N ALA A 105 17.62 -0.64 6.38
CA ALA A 105 16.20 -0.30 6.36
C ALA A 105 15.32 -1.39 5.74
N GLY A 106 14.13 -1.55 6.28
CA GLY A 106 13.09 -2.41 5.75
C GLY A 106 11.70 -1.87 6.04
N ILE A 107 10.74 -2.18 5.19
CA ILE A 107 9.37 -1.69 5.34
C ILE A 107 8.39 -2.83 5.09
N VAL A 108 7.39 -2.94 5.96
CA VAL A 108 6.28 -3.89 5.82
C VAL A 108 4.97 -3.13 5.80
N PHE A 109 4.15 -3.39 4.79
CA PHE A 109 2.77 -2.92 4.72
C PHE A 109 1.80 -4.08 4.91
N GLU A 110 0.78 -3.87 5.71
CA GLU A 110 -0.40 -4.72 5.81
C GLU A 110 -1.64 -3.88 5.50
N LEU A 111 -2.44 -4.36 4.57
CA LEU A 111 -3.65 -3.69 4.08
C LEU A 111 -4.88 -4.26 4.74
N LYS A 112 -5.78 -3.41 5.18
CA LYS A 112 -7.10 -3.78 5.67
C LYS A 112 -8.15 -2.87 5.06
N TYR A 113 -9.30 -3.43 4.75
CA TYR A 113 -10.46 -2.69 4.29
C TYR A 113 -11.47 -2.53 5.44
N SER A 114 -12.05 -1.33 5.55
CA SER A 114 -13.16 -1.06 6.47
C SER A 114 -14.33 -0.46 5.71
N LYS A 115 -15.54 -0.89 6.05
CA LYS A 115 -16.78 -0.38 5.45
C LYS A 115 -17.13 1.03 5.94
N ASP A 116 -16.71 1.38 7.14
CA ASP A 116 -17.06 2.64 7.79
C ASP A 116 -15.88 3.27 8.54
N ILE A 117 -16.02 4.57 8.81
CA ILE A 117 -15.01 5.35 9.53
C ILE A 117 -14.84 4.86 10.97
N SER A 118 -15.92 4.40 11.62
CA SER A 118 -15.86 4.00 13.03
C SER A 118 -14.99 2.77 13.28
N GLY A 119 -14.76 1.96 12.25
CA GLY A 119 -13.91 0.78 12.30
C GLY A 119 -12.43 1.03 11.99
N LEU A 120 -12.06 2.23 11.56
CA LEU A 120 -10.71 2.50 11.04
C LEU A 120 -9.61 2.29 12.10
N ASP A 121 -9.75 2.86 13.29
CA ASP A 121 -8.73 2.72 14.34
C ASP A 121 -8.53 1.27 14.76
N LYS A 122 -9.64 0.53 14.87
CA LYS A 122 -9.61 -0.89 15.21
C LYS A 122 -8.99 -1.74 14.10
N ALA A 123 -9.27 -1.43 12.85
CA ALA A 123 -8.69 -2.13 11.70
C ALA A 123 -7.18 -1.83 11.56
N CYS A 124 -6.75 -0.59 11.86
CA CYS A 124 -5.34 -0.21 11.90
C CYS A 124 -4.57 -1.00 12.98
N ALA A 125 -5.12 -1.03 14.19
CA ALA A 125 -4.53 -1.80 15.28
C ALA A 125 -4.41 -3.29 14.91
N LYS A 126 -5.42 -3.87 14.26
CA LYS A 126 -5.40 -5.25 13.78
C LYS A 126 -4.34 -5.49 12.71
N ALA A 127 -4.15 -4.56 11.78
CA ALA A 127 -3.12 -4.68 10.74
C ALA A 127 -1.72 -4.74 11.38
N ILE A 128 -1.41 -3.82 12.28
CA ILE A 128 -0.13 -3.81 13.00
C ILE A 128 0.04 -5.04 13.89
N GLU A 129 -1.00 -5.46 14.59
CA GLU A 129 -1.00 -6.69 15.39
C GLU A 129 -0.72 -7.92 14.53
N GLN A 130 -1.31 -8.00 13.34
CA GLN A 130 -1.06 -9.08 12.40
C GLN A 130 0.41 -9.15 11.97
N ILE A 131 1.00 -8.01 11.59
CA ILE A 131 2.43 -7.94 11.24
C ILE A 131 3.29 -8.47 12.40
N LYS A 132 2.99 -8.05 13.63
CA LYS A 132 3.75 -8.43 14.81
C LYS A 132 3.54 -9.89 15.20
N SER A 133 2.30 -10.36 15.28
CA SER A 133 1.96 -11.72 15.67
C SER A 133 2.41 -12.76 14.65
N ARG A 134 2.35 -12.43 13.37
CA ARG A 134 2.83 -13.29 12.28
C ARG A 134 4.31 -13.12 11.96
N ARG A 135 4.99 -12.18 12.63
CA ARG A 135 6.43 -11.94 12.53
C ARG A 135 6.92 -11.67 11.11
N TYR A 136 6.14 -10.93 10.32
CA TYR A 136 6.48 -10.62 8.93
C TYR A 136 7.83 -9.89 8.78
N TYR A 137 8.24 -9.14 9.80
CA TYR A 137 9.53 -8.46 9.83
C TYR A 137 10.74 -9.41 9.86
N GLU A 138 10.56 -10.69 10.20
CA GLU A 138 11.66 -11.66 10.21
C GLU A 138 12.25 -11.90 8.83
N TYR A 139 11.43 -11.81 7.79
CA TYR A 139 11.90 -11.85 6.42
C TYR A 139 13.00 -10.82 6.15
N LEU A 140 12.83 -9.60 6.66
CA LEU A 140 13.80 -8.51 6.56
C LEU A 140 14.99 -8.69 7.50
N ARG A 141 14.75 -9.17 8.73
CA ARG A 141 15.81 -9.46 9.69
C ARG A 141 16.75 -10.56 9.21
N ASN A 142 16.21 -11.58 8.58
CA ASN A 142 17.01 -12.67 7.97
C ASN A 142 17.87 -12.18 6.80
N ASP A 143 17.49 -11.06 6.19
CA ASP A 143 18.27 -10.35 5.17
C ASP A 143 19.27 -9.31 5.76
N GLY A 144 19.42 -9.31 7.10
CA GLY A 144 20.33 -8.41 7.81
C GLY A 144 19.81 -6.99 8.04
N ARG A 145 18.50 -6.74 7.87
CA ARG A 145 17.88 -5.44 8.05
C ARG A 145 17.29 -5.32 9.45
N HIS A 146 17.62 -4.23 10.15
CA HIS A 146 17.23 -4.04 11.56
C HIS A 146 16.39 -2.81 11.79
N ASP A 147 16.51 -1.77 10.96
CA ASP A 147 15.67 -0.58 10.99
C ASP A 147 14.38 -0.83 10.17
N ILE A 148 13.38 -1.43 10.81
CA ILE A 148 12.17 -1.90 10.15
C ILE A 148 10.97 -1.05 10.53
N THR A 149 10.36 -0.41 9.52
CA THR A 149 9.12 0.35 9.67
C THR A 149 7.91 -0.52 9.30
N LEU A 150 6.89 -0.50 10.15
CA LEU A 150 5.65 -1.23 9.96
C LEU A 150 4.49 -0.28 9.67
N TYR A 151 3.80 -0.49 8.56
CA TYR A 151 2.62 0.28 8.18
C TYR A 151 1.37 -0.60 8.18
N GLY A 152 0.36 -0.21 8.97
CA GLY A 152 -1.01 -0.69 8.80
C GLY A 152 -1.74 0.29 7.88
N CYS A 153 -2.08 -0.12 6.70
CA CYS A 153 -2.77 0.71 5.71
C CYS A 153 -4.25 0.38 5.67
N LEU A 154 -5.08 1.37 5.92
CA LEU A 154 -6.52 1.23 5.90
C LEU A 154 -7.13 1.88 4.69
N LEU A 155 -8.00 1.14 4.08
CA LEU A 155 -8.77 1.56 2.93
C LEU A 155 -10.24 1.67 3.35
N TYR A 156 -10.76 2.85 3.09
CA TYR A 156 -12.14 3.19 3.37
C TYR A 156 -12.74 3.86 2.15
N THR A 157 -13.89 3.35 1.71
CA THR A 157 -14.70 4.06 0.73
C THR A 157 -15.94 4.60 1.44
N SER A 158 -16.04 5.92 1.57
CA SER A 158 -17.33 6.49 1.91
C SER A 158 -18.27 6.22 0.74
N ASP A 159 -19.37 5.54 0.97
CA ASP A 159 -20.50 5.65 0.08
C ASP A 159 -21.03 7.09 0.21
N ALA A 160 -20.36 8.01 -0.48
CA ALA A 160 -20.72 9.42 -0.52
C ALA A 160 -21.98 9.67 -1.37
N ALA A 161 -22.86 8.69 -1.44
CA ALA A 161 -24.08 8.72 -2.25
C ALA A 161 -25.34 8.94 -1.42
N ASP A 162 -25.20 9.30 -0.16
CA ASP A 162 -26.35 9.69 0.68
C ASP A 162 -26.47 11.20 0.84
#